data_6d36d252f0777ce1e97736f2fae23167
#
_entry.id   6d36d252f0777ce1e97736f2fae23167
#
_cell.length_a   1.000
_cell.length_b   1.000
_cell.length_c   1.000
_cell.angle_alpha   90.00
_cell.angle_beta   90.00
_cell.angle_gamma   90.00
#
_symmetry.space_group_name_H-M   'P 1'
#
loop_
_entity.id
_entity.type
_entity.pdbx_description
1 polymer ?
#
loop_
_entity_poly.entity_id
_entity_poly.type
_entity_poly.pdbx_seq_one_letter_code
_entity_poly.pdbx_strand_id
1 'polypeptide(L)'
;MGNLDYVTGDLNSPWADHHFDVHSIPFDDNSFDVVMANHLLEHVADDRAVLKEFFRVMKPGGWGIFQVPIDYKNPETEEDPSVVDPAERERLYWQRDHLRLFGHRDYPARLKAAGFDVIVHNVAQEVGTAKAERYSLGEEHFVYFVRKA
;
A
#
# COMPACT_ATOMS: atom_id res chain seq x y z
N MET A 1 -29.06 -3.05 3.81
CA MET A 1 -27.65 -2.90 3.48
C MET A 1 -27.30 -4.06 2.56
N GLY A 2 -26.86 -3.79 1.33
CA GLY A 2 -26.40 -4.86 0.43
C GLY A 2 -25.14 -5.49 1.03
N ASN A 3 -25.03 -6.83 0.91
CA ASN A 3 -23.77 -7.50 1.23
C ASN A 3 -22.70 -6.97 0.25
N LEU A 4 -21.54 -6.60 0.77
CA LEU A 4 -20.37 -6.35 -0.07
C LEU A 4 -19.95 -7.69 -0.68
N ASP A 5 -19.77 -7.70 -1.99
CA ASP A 5 -19.13 -8.80 -2.69
C ASP A 5 -17.63 -8.52 -2.65
N TYR A 6 -16.88 -9.25 -1.82
CA TYR A 6 -15.44 -9.06 -1.68
C TYR A 6 -14.71 -10.38 -1.70
N VAL A 7 -13.48 -10.34 -2.13
CA VAL A 7 -12.54 -11.46 -2.12
C VAL A 7 -11.26 -11.06 -1.41
N THR A 8 -10.65 -12.02 -0.75
CA THR A 8 -9.32 -11.87 -0.15
C THR A 8 -8.30 -12.67 -0.95
N GLY A 9 -7.13 -12.05 -1.18
CA GLY A 9 -5.99 -12.67 -1.86
C GLY A 9 -4.74 -12.65 -1.00
N ASP A 10 -4.03 -13.75 -0.94
CA ASP A 10 -2.75 -13.88 -0.25
C ASP A 10 -1.93 -15.01 -0.89
N LEU A 11 -0.59 -14.94 -0.79
CA LEU A 11 0.27 -15.98 -1.34
C LEU A 11 0.12 -17.31 -0.60
N ASN A 12 0.01 -17.28 0.73
CA ASN A 12 0.13 -18.46 1.60
C ASN A 12 -0.91 -18.55 2.72
N SER A 13 -1.69 -17.49 2.99
CA SER A 13 -2.62 -17.47 4.11
C SER A 13 -3.77 -18.47 3.91
N PRO A 14 -4.00 -19.42 4.82
CA PRO A 14 -5.11 -20.38 4.72
C PRO A 14 -6.50 -19.73 4.86
N TRP A 15 -6.56 -18.46 5.19
CA TRP A 15 -7.79 -17.69 5.38
C TRP A 15 -8.17 -16.86 4.15
N ALA A 16 -7.32 -16.81 3.11
CA ALA A 16 -7.61 -16.11 1.88
C ALA A 16 -8.54 -16.93 0.97
N ASP A 17 -9.45 -16.25 0.29
CA ASP A 17 -10.34 -16.90 -0.70
C ASP A 17 -9.56 -17.36 -1.92
N HIS A 18 -8.50 -16.63 -2.29
CA HIS A 18 -7.64 -16.95 -3.43
C HIS A 18 -6.17 -16.90 -3.05
N HIS A 19 -5.40 -17.86 -3.58
CA HIS A 19 -3.94 -17.91 -3.41
C HIS A 19 -3.26 -17.52 -4.72
N PHE A 20 -2.55 -16.41 -4.72
CA PHE A 20 -1.82 -15.92 -5.89
C PHE A 20 -0.68 -14.97 -5.50
N ASP A 21 0.29 -14.85 -6.39
CA ASP A 21 1.30 -13.79 -6.32
C ASP A 21 0.69 -12.48 -6.84
N VAL A 22 0.78 -11.42 -6.06
CA VAL A 22 0.25 -10.09 -6.41
C VAL A 22 0.93 -9.44 -7.62
N HIS A 23 2.08 -9.98 -8.08
CA HIS A 23 2.67 -9.60 -9.35
C HIS A 23 1.89 -10.12 -10.58
N SER A 24 0.94 -11.05 -10.37
CA SER A 24 0.08 -11.61 -11.42
C SER A 24 -1.28 -11.96 -10.84
N ILE A 25 -2.13 -10.96 -10.68
CA ILE A 25 -3.45 -11.11 -10.07
C ILE A 25 -4.39 -11.84 -11.05
N PRO A 26 -4.98 -13.01 -10.68
CA PRO A 26 -5.75 -13.88 -11.59
C PRO A 26 -7.19 -13.40 -11.81
N PHE A 27 -7.37 -12.10 -11.98
CA PHE A 27 -8.64 -11.47 -12.31
C PHE A 27 -8.49 -10.62 -13.57
N ASP A 28 -9.58 -10.45 -14.30
CA ASP A 28 -9.62 -9.65 -15.52
C ASP A 28 -9.35 -8.15 -15.22
N ASP A 29 -8.99 -7.42 -16.27
CA ASP A 29 -8.89 -5.96 -16.20
C ASP A 29 -10.24 -5.37 -15.76
N ASN A 30 -10.17 -4.34 -14.92
CA ASN A 30 -11.35 -3.61 -14.47
C ASN A 30 -12.40 -4.48 -13.74
N SER A 31 -11.95 -5.39 -12.86
CA SER A 31 -12.82 -6.30 -12.10
C SER A 31 -13.33 -5.69 -10.81
N PHE A 32 -12.55 -4.82 -10.14
CA PHE A 32 -12.84 -4.35 -8.78
C PHE A 32 -13.18 -2.87 -8.73
N ASP A 33 -14.24 -2.53 -8.00
CA ASP A 33 -14.58 -1.14 -7.68
C ASP A 33 -13.65 -0.57 -6.60
N VAL A 34 -13.14 -1.44 -5.72
CA VAL A 34 -12.25 -1.08 -4.61
C VAL A 34 -11.12 -2.10 -4.50
N VAL A 35 -9.89 -1.61 -4.31
CA VAL A 35 -8.72 -2.44 -3.97
C VAL A 35 -8.10 -1.91 -2.67
N MET A 36 -7.84 -2.80 -1.73
CA MET A 36 -7.17 -2.43 -0.46
C MET A 36 -5.93 -3.29 -0.27
N ALA A 37 -4.79 -2.63 -0.03
CA ALA A 37 -3.51 -3.29 0.24
C ALA A 37 -2.79 -2.54 1.37
N ASN A 38 -2.75 -3.15 2.53
CA ASN A 38 -2.09 -2.58 3.70
C ASN A 38 -0.91 -3.46 4.08
N HIS A 39 0.26 -2.86 4.24
CA HIS A 39 1.49 -3.56 4.63
C HIS A 39 1.81 -4.75 3.71
N LEU A 40 1.86 -4.47 2.41
CA LEU A 40 2.15 -5.46 1.37
C LEU A 40 3.35 -5.07 0.51
N LEU A 41 3.40 -3.80 0.06
CA LEU A 41 4.37 -3.36 -0.95
C LEU A 41 5.82 -3.34 -0.45
N GLU A 42 6.03 -3.26 0.85
CA GLU A 42 7.34 -3.37 1.49
C GLU A 42 7.93 -4.78 1.43
N HIS A 43 7.09 -5.80 1.21
CA HIS A 43 7.49 -7.21 1.19
C HIS A 43 7.69 -7.78 -0.22
N VAL A 44 7.15 -7.12 -1.26
CA VAL A 44 7.19 -7.64 -2.63
C VAL A 44 8.48 -7.26 -3.35
N ALA A 45 8.94 -8.11 -4.27
CA ALA A 45 10.19 -7.88 -4.98
C ALA A 45 10.13 -6.63 -5.88
N ASP A 46 9.05 -6.45 -6.63
CA ASP A 46 8.80 -5.31 -7.52
C ASP A 46 7.47 -4.63 -7.19
N ASP A 47 7.50 -3.64 -6.30
CA ASP A 47 6.33 -2.87 -5.89
C ASP A 47 5.69 -2.11 -7.06
N ARG A 48 6.50 -1.70 -8.05
CA ARG A 48 6.01 -0.96 -9.22
C ARG A 48 5.21 -1.88 -10.17
N ALA A 49 5.63 -3.13 -10.32
CA ALA A 49 4.86 -4.13 -11.06
C ALA A 49 3.53 -4.44 -10.34
N VAL A 50 3.54 -4.61 -9.02
CA VAL A 50 2.33 -4.83 -8.21
C VAL A 50 1.37 -3.64 -8.30
N LEU A 51 1.85 -2.41 -8.22
CA LEU A 51 1.01 -1.22 -8.38
C LEU A 51 0.35 -1.15 -9.76
N LYS A 52 1.02 -1.60 -10.82
CA LYS A 52 0.42 -1.72 -12.16
C LYS A 52 -0.67 -2.79 -12.22
N GLU A 53 -0.48 -3.92 -11.52
CA GLU A 53 -1.52 -4.96 -11.40
C GLU A 53 -2.74 -4.43 -10.63
N PHE A 54 -2.55 -3.71 -9.53
CA PHE A 54 -3.66 -3.06 -8.84
C PHE A 54 -4.40 -2.06 -9.74
N PHE A 55 -3.65 -1.27 -10.53
CA PHE A 55 -4.25 -0.38 -11.50
C PHE A 55 -5.02 -1.14 -12.59
N ARG A 56 -4.48 -2.24 -13.10
CA ARG A 56 -5.10 -3.07 -14.13
C ARG A 56 -6.46 -3.62 -13.66
N VAL A 57 -6.49 -4.25 -12.48
CA VAL A 57 -7.71 -4.92 -11.99
C VAL A 57 -8.75 -3.94 -11.43
N MET A 58 -8.37 -2.72 -11.08
CA MET A 58 -9.30 -1.68 -10.62
C MET A 58 -10.09 -1.13 -11.81
N LYS A 59 -11.40 -0.93 -11.64
CA LYS A 59 -12.28 -0.30 -12.66
C LYS A 59 -11.98 1.19 -12.82
N PRO A 60 -12.21 1.77 -14.01
CA PRO A 60 -12.31 3.22 -14.14
C PRO A 60 -13.34 3.80 -13.15
N GLY A 61 -12.98 4.87 -12.44
CA GLY A 61 -13.77 5.42 -11.34
C GLY A 61 -13.62 4.69 -10.02
N GLY A 62 -12.96 3.54 -9.99
CA GLY A 62 -12.63 2.80 -8.77
C GLY A 62 -11.61 3.50 -7.90
N TRP A 63 -11.50 3.06 -6.64
CA TRP A 63 -10.58 3.65 -5.67
C TRP A 63 -9.89 2.59 -4.81
N GLY A 64 -8.86 2.99 -4.09
CA GLY A 64 -8.13 2.12 -3.18
C GLY A 64 -7.47 2.86 -2.03
N ILE A 65 -7.05 2.09 -1.03
CA ILE A 65 -6.18 2.54 0.06
C ILE A 65 -4.98 1.62 0.08
N PHE A 66 -3.78 2.19 -0.11
CA PHE A 66 -2.52 1.45 -0.13
C PHE A 66 -1.62 2.02 0.96
N GLN A 67 -1.53 1.32 2.09
CA GLN A 67 -0.73 1.73 3.24
C GLN A 67 0.56 0.93 3.32
N VAL A 68 1.63 1.65 3.61
CA VAL A 68 2.98 1.11 3.85
C VAL A 68 3.63 1.88 5.00
N PRO A 69 4.66 1.31 5.65
CA PRO A 69 5.50 2.08 6.56
C PRO A 69 6.26 3.18 5.80
N ILE A 70 6.20 4.40 6.30
CA ILE A 70 6.86 5.57 5.70
C ILE A 70 7.89 6.13 6.67
N ASP A 71 9.09 6.38 6.18
CA ASP A 71 10.05 7.24 6.87
C ASP A 71 9.79 8.71 6.51
N TYR A 72 9.13 9.42 7.40
CA TYR A 72 8.83 10.85 7.20
C TYR A 72 10.06 11.77 7.29
N LYS A 73 11.21 11.25 7.74
CA LYS A 73 12.48 11.98 7.76
C LYS A 73 13.23 11.89 6.44
N ASN A 74 12.94 10.85 5.65
CA ASN A 74 13.58 10.61 4.35
C ASN A 74 12.59 10.84 3.22
N PRO A 75 12.88 11.74 2.25
CA PRO A 75 12.01 11.91 1.09
C PRO A 75 12.07 10.75 0.10
N GLU A 76 13.19 10.04 0.03
CA GLU A 76 13.46 8.96 -0.91
C GLU A 76 13.28 7.59 -0.24
N THR A 77 12.86 6.61 -1.03
CA THR A 77 12.77 5.21 -0.58
C THR A 77 14.15 4.60 -0.48
N GLU A 78 14.44 3.97 0.64
CA GLU A 78 15.64 3.16 0.84
C GLU A 78 15.35 1.72 0.42
N GLU A 79 16.06 1.23 -0.58
CA GLU A 79 15.99 -0.13 -1.07
C GLU A 79 17.33 -0.55 -1.70
N ASP A 80 17.80 -1.74 -1.34
CA ASP A 80 19.00 -2.34 -1.90
C ASP A 80 18.79 -3.86 -2.04
N PRO A 81 18.68 -4.38 -3.28
CA PRO A 81 18.49 -5.82 -3.51
C PRO A 81 19.63 -6.69 -2.99
N SER A 82 20.80 -6.13 -2.72
CA SER A 82 21.95 -6.87 -2.15
C SER A 82 21.80 -7.13 -0.65
N VAL A 83 20.92 -6.43 0.04
CA VAL A 83 20.62 -6.64 1.45
C VAL A 83 19.72 -7.86 1.61
N VAL A 84 20.34 -9.01 1.87
CA VAL A 84 19.64 -10.29 2.01
C VAL A 84 19.57 -10.80 3.45
N ASP A 85 20.45 -10.31 4.34
CA ASP A 85 20.45 -10.68 5.74
C ASP A 85 19.23 -10.08 6.47
N PRO A 86 18.39 -10.92 7.13
CA PRO A 86 17.23 -10.44 7.87
C PRO A 86 17.54 -9.45 8.99
N ALA A 87 18.67 -9.58 9.69
CA ALA A 87 19.04 -8.64 10.75
C ALA A 87 19.41 -7.26 10.17
N GLU A 88 20.05 -7.26 9.01
CA GLU A 88 20.36 -6.02 8.31
C GLU A 88 19.11 -5.35 7.73
N ARG A 89 18.16 -6.11 7.21
CA ARG A 89 16.83 -5.58 6.80
C ARG A 89 16.08 -4.94 7.97
N GLU A 90 16.05 -5.62 9.12
CA GLU A 90 15.42 -5.07 10.33
C GLU A 90 16.06 -3.72 10.74
N ARG A 91 17.38 -3.61 10.65
CA ARG A 91 18.11 -2.39 10.96
C ARG A 91 17.82 -1.25 9.97
N LEU A 92 17.74 -1.56 8.66
CA LEU A 92 17.56 -0.57 7.59
C LEU A 92 16.08 -0.27 7.32
N TYR A 93 15.23 -1.30 7.30
CA TYR A 93 13.85 -1.23 6.82
C TYR A 93 12.83 -1.54 7.91
N TRP A 94 13.26 -1.58 9.19
CA TRP A 94 12.47 -1.73 10.40
C TRP A 94 11.89 -3.13 10.65
N GLN A 95 11.97 -4.06 9.69
CA GLN A 95 11.47 -5.43 9.83
C GLN A 95 12.31 -6.41 8.99
N ARG A 96 12.40 -7.65 9.47
CA ARG A 96 13.32 -8.68 8.94
C ARG A 96 12.99 -9.13 7.51
N ASP A 97 11.76 -8.99 7.09
CA ASP A 97 11.22 -9.39 5.79
C ASP A 97 10.86 -8.21 4.88
N HIS A 98 11.09 -6.98 5.33
CA HIS A 98 11.00 -5.81 4.47
C HIS A 98 12.13 -5.79 3.44
N LEU A 99 11.80 -5.42 2.24
CA LEU A 99 12.76 -5.25 1.13
C LEU A 99 13.08 -3.77 0.90
N ARG A 100 12.31 -2.88 1.50
CA ARG A 100 12.45 -1.42 1.41
C ARG A 100 11.78 -0.71 2.58
N LEU A 101 12.20 0.55 2.76
CA LEU A 101 11.53 1.53 3.60
C LEU A 101 11.15 2.72 2.73
N PHE A 102 9.86 2.99 2.61
CA PHE A 102 9.36 4.03 1.72
C PHE A 102 9.62 5.44 2.25
N GLY A 103 10.05 6.32 1.36
CA GLY A 103 10.20 7.75 1.63
C GLY A 103 8.90 8.52 1.36
N HIS A 104 8.68 9.59 2.11
CA HIS A 104 7.41 10.32 2.10
C HIS A 104 7.10 11.05 0.77
N ARG A 105 8.10 11.33 -0.07
CA ARG A 105 7.92 11.92 -1.41
C ARG A 105 7.90 10.89 -2.51
N ASP A 106 8.76 9.87 -2.40
CA ASP A 106 8.88 8.84 -3.43
C ASP A 106 7.65 7.94 -3.47
N TYR A 107 7.10 7.54 -2.32
CA TYR A 107 5.95 6.65 -2.31
C TYR A 107 4.73 7.19 -3.08
N PRO A 108 4.23 8.42 -2.83
CA PRO A 108 3.17 9.00 -3.65
C PRO A 108 3.55 9.14 -5.14
N ALA A 109 4.82 9.36 -5.45
CA ALA A 109 5.30 9.42 -6.83
C ALA A 109 5.21 8.04 -7.52
N ARG A 110 5.51 6.93 -6.82
CA ARG A 110 5.33 5.56 -7.35
C ARG A 110 3.86 5.26 -7.65
N LEU A 111 2.94 5.64 -6.76
CA LEU A 111 1.50 5.51 -6.99
C LEU A 111 1.05 6.26 -8.24
N LYS A 112 1.49 7.51 -8.41
CA LYS A 112 1.19 8.32 -9.60
C LYS A 112 1.81 7.71 -10.88
N ALA A 113 3.03 7.20 -10.80
CA ALA A 113 3.70 6.56 -11.93
C ALA A 113 3.00 5.27 -12.40
N ALA A 114 2.26 4.60 -11.51
CA ALA A 114 1.41 3.47 -11.86
C ALA A 114 0.10 3.87 -12.57
N GLY A 115 -0.25 5.17 -12.59
CA GLY A 115 -1.42 5.72 -13.26
C GLY A 115 -2.51 6.24 -12.33
N PHE A 116 -2.34 6.16 -11.03
CA PHE A 116 -3.36 6.61 -10.07
C PHE A 116 -3.38 8.12 -9.86
N ASP A 117 -4.57 8.66 -9.68
CA ASP A 117 -4.75 9.92 -8.97
C ASP A 117 -4.57 9.66 -7.47
N VAL A 118 -3.72 10.44 -6.81
CA VAL A 118 -3.31 10.20 -5.42
C VAL A 118 -3.72 11.37 -4.54
N ILE A 119 -4.44 11.07 -3.46
CA ILE A 119 -4.78 12.00 -2.40
C ILE A 119 -4.16 11.48 -1.11
N VAL A 120 -3.36 12.31 -0.46
CA VAL A 120 -2.75 11.98 0.84
C VAL A 120 -3.51 12.72 1.92
N HIS A 121 -4.28 12.00 2.71
CA HIS A 121 -5.09 12.54 3.80
C HIS A 121 -4.27 12.58 5.10
N ASN A 122 -4.13 13.74 5.70
CA ASN A 122 -3.68 13.82 7.09
C ASN A 122 -4.89 13.64 8.01
N VAL A 123 -5.10 12.39 8.46
CA VAL A 123 -6.29 12.02 9.22
C VAL A 123 -6.39 12.77 10.54
N ALA A 124 -5.27 13.01 11.23
CA ALA A 124 -5.27 13.74 12.50
C ALA A 124 -5.75 15.18 12.33
N GLN A 125 -5.33 15.86 11.27
CA GLN A 125 -5.78 17.22 10.96
C GLN A 125 -7.25 17.26 10.53
N GLU A 126 -7.69 16.32 9.70
CA GLU A 126 -9.05 16.28 9.16
C GLU A 126 -10.11 15.98 10.21
N VAL A 127 -9.81 15.10 11.19
CA VAL A 127 -10.76 14.76 12.26
C VAL A 127 -10.77 15.77 13.41
N GLY A 128 -9.74 16.61 13.50
CA GLY A 128 -9.53 17.61 14.55
C GLY A 128 -8.98 17.03 15.85
N THR A 129 -8.38 17.90 16.68
CA THR A 129 -7.57 17.55 17.86
C THR A 129 -8.27 16.59 18.82
N ALA A 130 -9.53 16.86 19.20
CA ALA A 130 -10.25 16.04 20.18
C ALA A 130 -10.48 14.59 19.70
N LYS A 131 -10.73 14.39 18.40
CA LYS A 131 -10.85 13.03 17.83
C LYS A 131 -9.49 12.38 17.62
N ALA A 132 -8.50 13.16 17.19
CA ALA A 132 -7.13 12.68 17.04
C ALA A 132 -6.60 12.12 18.36
N GLU A 133 -6.74 12.86 19.47
CA GLU A 133 -6.39 12.38 20.81
C GLU A 133 -7.18 11.13 21.21
N ARG A 134 -8.51 11.14 21.03
CA ARG A 134 -9.38 9.99 21.38
C ARG A 134 -8.98 8.71 20.64
N TYR A 135 -8.54 8.81 19.39
CA TYR A 135 -8.18 7.68 18.55
C TYR A 135 -6.67 7.43 18.52
N SER A 136 -5.89 8.13 19.35
CA SER A 136 -4.42 8.02 19.40
C SER A 136 -3.75 8.25 18.04
N LEU A 137 -4.28 9.18 17.25
CA LEU A 137 -3.69 9.55 15.96
C LEU A 137 -2.56 10.55 16.18
N GLY A 138 -1.35 10.18 15.82
CA GLY A 138 -0.20 11.10 15.80
C GLY A 138 -0.25 12.07 14.61
N GLU A 139 0.65 13.03 14.59
CA GLU A 139 0.74 14.04 13.52
C GLU A 139 1.06 13.43 12.14
N GLU A 140 1.67 12.26 12.10
CA GLU A 140 2.13 11.54 10.90
C GLU A 140 1.17 10.41 10.50
N HIS A 141 -0.12 10.47 10.89
CA HIS A 141 -1.12 9.52 10.43
C HIS A 141 -1.71 9.95 9.09
N PHE A 142 -1.07 9.47 8.02
CA PHE A 142 -1.51 9.73 6.65
C PHE A 142 -2.17 8.49 6.05
N VAL A 143 -3.22 8.71 5.25
CA VAL A 143 -3.87 7.69 4.43
C VAL A 143 -3.59 7.98 2.96
N TYR A 144 -3.05 7.01 2.26
CA TYR A 144 -2.77 7.07 0.83
C TYR A 144 -3.96 6.53 0.07
N PHE A 145 -4.83 7.45 -0.32
CA PHE A 145 -6.03 7.18 -1.11
C PHE A 145 -5.71 7.35 -2.59
N VAL A 146 -6.14 6.38 -3.40
CA VAL A 146 -5.90 6.36 -4.85
C VAL A 146 -7.18 6.21 -5.62
N ARG A 147 -7.21 6.73 -6.85
CA ARG A 147 -8.29 6.57 -7.82
C ARG A 147 -7.74 6.20 -9.18
N LYS A 148 -8.46 5.38 -9.91
CA LYS A 148 -8.29 5.17 -11.35
C LYS A 148 -9.27 6.07 -12.08
N ALA A 149 -8.76 7.07 -12.83
CA ALA A 149 -9.57 7.96 -13.64
C ALA A 149 -10.28 7.22 -14.80
#